data_90673a4ef49b494f7b7028dfcc344374
#
_entry.id   90673a4ef49b494f7b7028dfcc344374
#
_cell.length_a   1.000
_cell.length_b   1.000
_cell.length_c   1.000
_cell.angle_alpha   90.00
_cell.angle_beta   90.00
_cell.angle_gamma   90.00
#
_symmetry.space_group_name_H-M   'P 1'
#
loop_
_entity.id
_entity.type
_entity.pdbx_description
1 polymer ?
#
loop_
_entity_poly.entity_id
_entity_poly.type
_entity_poly.pdbx_seq_one_letter_code
_entity_poly.pdbx_strand_id
1 'polypeptide(L)'
;MPEDRRAARVLLVDGQHRVLLLHGGDPDEPDRGRWWITPGGGIEPGESSTQAAVRELAEETGLRMAVDELGGVIHQRVTEFRFAGRDYRQSEDYYLLRIHSHDVDADGPGAVADPGITGHRWWSLPALADTAEVVYPRELSEVLGRLLGPGSC
;
A
#
# COMPACT_ATOMS: atom_id res chain seq x y z
N MET A 1 13.13 14.86 16.85
CA MET A 1 13.25 14.92 15.38
C MET A 1 12.76 13.62 14.76
N PRO A 2 11.82 13.67 13.83
CA PRO A 2 11.42 12.44 13.12
C PRO A 2 12.57 11.89 12.27
N GLU A 3 12.61 10.58 12.15
CA GLU A 3 13.57 9.93 11.27
C GLU A 3 13.10 10.03 9.81
N ASP A 4 14.01 10.38 8.92
CA ASP A 4 13.70 10.38 7.49
C ASP A 4 13.66 8.94 6.97
N ARG A 5 12.62 8.62 6.21
CA ARG A 5 12.43 7.30 5.66
C ARG A 5 11.87 7.41 4.25
N ARG A 6 12.22 6.46 3.40
CA ARG A 6 11.65 6.35 2.05
C ARG A 6 10.88 5.04 1.96
N ALA A 7 9.73 5.10 1.31
CA ALA A 7 8.90 3.91 1.09
C ALA A 7 8.35 3.88 -0.33
N ALA A 8 8.05 2.68 -0.79
CA ALA A 8 7.40 2.46 -2.08
C ALA A 8 6.09 1.72 -1.86
N ARG A 9 5.03 2.16 -2.53
CA ARG A 9 3.68 1.64 -2.38
C ARG A 9 3.09 1.29 -3.74
N VAL A 10 2.20 0.30 -3.76
CA VAL A 10 1.57 -0.14 -5.01
C VAL A 10 0.06 0.02 -4.90
N LEU A 11 -0.52 0.72 -5.87
CA LEU A 11 -1.97 0.74 -6.07
C LEU A 11 -2.29 -0.45 -6.96
N LEU A 12 -2.65 -1.56 -6.34
CA LEU A 12 -2.96 -2.82 -7.04
C LEU A 12 -4.44 -2.85 -7.35
N VAL A 13 -4.77 -2.79 -8.64
CA VAL A 13 -6.17 -2.67 -9.10
C VAL A 13 -6.50 -3.88 -9.96
N ASP A 14 -7.60 -4.56 -9.64
CA ASP A 14 -8.04 -5.74 -10.39
C ASP A 14 -8.93 -5.38 -11.59
N GLY A 15 -9.36 -6.40 -12.32
CA GLY A 15 -10.20 -6.22 -13.50
C GLY A 15 -11.61 -5.71 -13.20
N GLN A 16 -12.01 -5.67 -11.94
CA GLN A 16 -13.30 -5.10 -11.50
C GLN A 16 -13.12 -3.70 -10.91
N HIS A 17 -11.97 -3.07 -11.13
CA HIS A 17 -11.63 -1.75 -10.60
C HIS A 17 -11.68 -1.68 -9.08
N ARG A 18 -11.25 -2.75 -8.42
CA ARG A 18 -11.09 -2.79 -6.96
C ARG A 18 -9.61 -2.65 -6.63
N VAL A 19 -9.33 -1.92 -5.57
CA VAL A 19 -7.96 -1.75 -5.07
C VAL A 19 -7.75 -2.63 -3.84
N LEU A 20 -6.58 -3.23 -3.74
CA LEU A 20 -6.21 -4.04 -2.58
C LEU A 20 -5.68 -3.17 -1.47
N LEU A 21 -6.27 -3.31 -0.28
CA LEU A 21 -5.76 -2.69 0.93
C LEU A 21 -5.51 -3.75 1.98
N LEU A 22 -4.47 -3.51 2.77
CA LEU A 22 -4.09 -4.35 3.90
C LEU A 22 -4.62 -3.72 5.19
N HIS A 23 -5.11 -4.54 6.10
CA HIS A 23 -5.66 -4.07 7.36
C HIS A 23 -4.66 -4.30 8.47
N GLY A 24 -4.39 -3.26 9.25
CA GLY A 24 -3.43 -3.38 10.33
C GLY A 24 -3.53 -2.25 11.33
N GLY A 25 -2.53 -2.15 12.17
CA GLY A 25 -2.42 -1.13 13.19
C GLY A 25 -1.03 -1.14 13.79
N ASP A 26 -0.80 -0.26 14.77
CA ASP A 26 0.47 -0.19 15.47
C ASP A 26 0.48 -1.24 16.59
N PRO A 27 1.37 -2.25 16.51
CA PRO A 27 1.40 -3.29 17.54
C PRO A 27 1.79 -2.76 18.92
N ASP A 28 2.51 -1.63 18.99
CA ASP A 28 2.91 -1.01 20.26
C ASP A 28 1.84 -0.09 20.85
N GLU A 29 0.85 0.29 20.06
CA GLU A 29 -0.21 1.20 20.47
C GLU A 29 -1.57 0.71 19.97
N PRO A 30 -2.06 -0.41 20.52
CA PRO A 30 -3.32 -1.00 20.01
C PRO A 30 -4.53 -0.08 20.19
N ASP A 31 -4.48 0.86 21.13
CA ASP A 31 -5.58 1.78 21.37
C ASP A 31 -5.73 2.84 20.27
N ARG A 32 -4.76 2.99 19.38
CA ARG A 32 -4.87 3.89 18.23
C ARG A 32 -5.89 3.39 17.22
N GLY A 33 -6.35 2.15 17.35
CA GLY A 33 -7.26 1.55 16.40
C GLY A 33 -6.54 0.95 15.21
N ARG A 34 -7.30 0.67 14.18
CA ARG A 34 -6.78 -0.01 12.98
C ARG A 34 -7.10 0.83 11.76
N TRP A 35 -6.34 0.57 10.69
CA TRP A 35 -6.50 1.29 9.43
C TRP A 35 -6.22 0.38 8.25
N TRP A 36 -6.61 0.85 7.09
CA TRP A 36 -6.34 0.21 5.81
C TRP A 36 -5.23 0.96 5.11
N ILE A 37 -4.31 0.23 4.49
CA ILE A 37 -3.14 0.84 3.84
C ILE A 37 -2.81 0.08 2.56
N THR A 38 -2.27 0.80 1.58
CA THR A 38 -1.79 0.20 0.34
C THR A 38 -0.61 -0.72 0.60
N PRO A 39 -0.44 -1.81 -0.18
CA PRO A 39 0.75 -2.64 -0.09
C PRO A 39 2.02 -1.82 -0.32
N GLY A 40 3.07 -2.17 0.38
CA GLY A 40 4.35 -1.49 0.25
C GLY A 40 5.08 -1.41 1.57
N GLY A 41 6.20 -0.74 1.55
CA GLY A 41 7.03 -0.58 2.75
C GLY A 41 8.33 0.14 2.48
N GLY A 42 9.21 0.12 3.47
CA GLY A 42 10.48 0.84 3.42
C GLY A 42 11.41 0.37 2.33
N ILE A 43 12.09 1.32 1.72
CA ILE A 43 13.15 1.03 0.73
C ILE A 43 14.41 0.70 1.50
N GLU A 44 15.00 -0.45 1.22
CA GLU A 44 16.22 -0.90 1.89
C GLU A 44 17.46 -0.27 1.26
N PRO A 45 18.59 -0.21 2.02
CA PRO A 45 19.84 0.31 1.46
C PRO A 45 20.24 -0.43 0.19
N GLY A 46 20.62 0.34 -0.84
CA GLY A 46 21.01 -0.23 -2.13
C GLY A 46 19.86 -0.64 -3.03
N GLU A 47 18.63 -0.55 -2.55
CA GLU A 47 17.44 -0.91 -3.30
C GLU A 47 16.85 0.32 -3.98
N SER A 48 16.38 0.18 -5.22
CA SER A 48 15.61 1.27 -5.84
C SER A 48 14.18 1.26 -5.32
N SER A 49 13.48 2.37 -5.53
CA SER A 49 12.06 2.47 -5.19
C SER A 49 11.23 1.38 -5.87
N THR A 50 11.48 1.15 -7.17
CA THR A 50 10.77 0.10 -7.92
C THR A 50 11.06 -1.30 -7.39
N GLN A 51 12.32 -1.57 -7.05
CA GLN A 51 12.71 -2.86 -6.45
C GLN A 51 11.99 -3.09 -5.12
N ALA A 52 11.92 -2.06 -4.29
CA ALA A 52 11.21 -2.14 -3.00
C ALA A 52 9.73 -2.43 -3.22
N ALA A 53 9.10 -1.75 -4.17
CA ALA A 53 7.69 -1.96 -4.48
C ALA A 53 7.41 -3.42 -4.87
N VAL A 54 8.23 -3.96 -5.77
CA VAL A 54 8.09 -5.34 -6.24
C VAL A 54 8.31 -6.33 -5.11
N ARG A 55 9.35 -6.11 -4.30
CA ARG A 55 9.66 -7.00 -3.16
C ARG A 55 8.52 -7.00 -2.14
N GLU A 56 8.07 -5.82 -1.72
CA GLU A 56 7.01 -5.71 -0.73
C GLU A 56 5.70 -6.31 -1.23
N LEU A 57 5.39 -6.11 -2.51
CA LEU A 57 4.18 -6.69 -3.09
C LEU A 57 4.21 -8.21 -3.02
N ALA A 58 5.35 -8.82 -3.35
CA ALA A 58 5.50 -10.27 -3.27
C ALA A 58 5.40 -10.77 -1.82
N GLU A 59 6.04 -10.07 -0.89
CA GLU A 59 6.02 -10.44 0.53
C GLU A 59 4.62 -10.36 1.12
N GLU A 60 3.87 -9.32 0.77
CA GLU A 60 2.59 -9.03 1.41
C GLU A 60 1.39 -9.69 0.72
N THR A 61 1.49 -9.94 -0.57
CA THR A 61 0.34 -10.44 -1.35
C THR A 61 0.61 -11.75 -2.08
N GLY A 62 1.86 -12.17 -2.17
CA GLY A 62 2.25 -13.32 -2.97
C GLY A 62 2.35 -13.05 -4.47
N LEU A 63 2.01 -11.85 -4.92
CA LEU A 63 2.08 -11.50 -6.34
C LEU A 63 3.52 -11.19 -6.74
N ARG A 64 4.08 -12.00 -7.63
CA ARG A 64 5.46 -11.87 -8.11
C ARG A 64 5.48 -11.29 -9.51
N MET A 65 6.40 -10.36 -9.73
CA MET A 65 6.56 -9.73 -11.03
C MET A 65 8.00 -9.26 -11.20
N ALA A 66 8.38 -8.99 -12.45
CA ALA A 66 9.68 -8.39 -12.72
C ALA A 66 9.64 -6.87 -12.50
N VAL A 67 10.77 -6.29 -12.12
CA VAL A 67 10.88 -4.86 -11.83
C VAL A 67 10.46 -4.02 -13.03
N ASP A 68 10.82 -4.44 -14.25
CA ASP A 68 10.50 -3.69 -15.47
C ASP A 68 9.03 -3.80 -15.90
N GLU A 69 8.25 -4.64 -15.24
CA GLU A 69 6.81 -4.73 -15.48
C GLU A 69 6.02 -3.66 -14.72
N LEU A 70 6.64 -3.05 -13.73
CA LEU A 70 6.01 -2.00 -12.93
C LEU A 70 6.39 -0.64 -13.53
N GLY A 71 5.43 0.10 -14.02
CA GLY A 71 5.69 1.39 -14.66
C GLY A 71 6.38 2.40 -13.74
N GLY A 72 6.36 3.66 -14.12
CA GLY A 72 6.97 4.72 -13.32
C GLY A 72 6.12 5.15 -12.14
N VAL A 73 6.68 6.03 -11.33
CA VAL A 73 5.99 6.63 -10.18
C VAL A 73 4.83 7.49 -10.69
N ILE A 74 3.63 7.27 -10.13
CA ILE A 74 2.42 7.97 -10.57
C ILE A 74 1.92 8.97 -9.52
N HIS A 75 2.44 8.90 -8.31
CA HIS A 75 2.05 9.79 -7.23
C HIS A 75 3.11 9.77 -6.16
N GLN A 76 3.34 10.90 -5.51
CA GLN A 76 4.29 11.01 -4.42
C GLN A 76 3.66 11.82 -3.29
N ARG A 77 4.04 11.47 -2.06
CA ARG A 77 3.64 12.25 -0.89
C ARG A 77 4.71 12.17 0.18
N VAL A 78 4.67 13.14 1.10
CA VAL A 78 5.48 13.11 2.31
C VAL A 78 4.50 13.15 3.48
N THR A 79 4.70 12.27 4.45
CA THR A 79 3.84 12.19 5.62
C THR A 79 4.68 12.04 6.88
N GLU A 80 4.19 12.55 7.99
CA GLU A 80 4.81 12.35 9.30
C GLU A 80 3.86 11.52 10.15
N PHE A 81 4.41 10.54 10.84
CA PHE A 81 3.60 9.64 11.67
C PHE A 81 4.46 8.99 12.74
N ARG A 82 3.78 8.45 13.76
CA ARG A 82 4.42 7.67 14.80
C ARG A 82 4.03 6.20 14.62
N PHE A 83 5.02 5.33 14.66
CA PHE A 83 4.78 3.89 14.54
C PHE A 83 5.85 3.14 15.32
N ALA A 84 5.43 2.12 16.08
CA ALA A 84 6.33 1.26 16.86
C ALA A 84 7.28 2.07 17.76
N GLY A 85 6.75 3.14 18.38
CA GLY A 85 7.49 3.97 19.31
C GLY A 85 8.44 4.99 18.67
N ARG A 86 8.44 5.13 17.35
CA ARG A 86 9.31 6.06 16.64
C ARG A 86 8.52 7.04 15.79
N ASP A 87 9.06 8.25 15.66
CA ASP A 87 8.48 9.26 14.79
C ASP A 87 9.20 9.24 13.45
N TYR A 88 8.43 9.28 12.36
CA TYR A 88 8.96 9.21 11.00
C TYR A 88 8.46 10.37 10.15
N ARG A 89 9.35 10.85 9.29
CA ARG A 89 8.98 11.65 8.13
C ARG A 89 9.26 10.79 6.90
N GLN A 90 8.22 10.39 6.22
CA GLN A 90 8.33 9.38 5.16
C GLN A 90 7.96 9.96 3.80
N SER A 91 8.88 9.81 2.84
CA SER A 91 8.63 10.11 1.43
C SER A 91 8.16 8.82 0.77
N GLU A 92 7.02 8.86 0.11
CA GLU A 92 6.40 7.69 -0.49
C GLU A 92 6.30 7.85 -1.99
N ASP A 93 6.74 6.82 -2.72
CA ASP A 93 6.56 6.70 -4.17
C ASP A 93 5.45 5.68 -4.41
N TYR A 94 4.44 6.07 -5.21
CA TYR A 94 3.32 5.21 -5.54
C TYR A 94 3.39 4.74 -6.99
N TYR A 95 3.07 3.47 -7.19
CA TYR A 95 3.03 2.81 -8.50
C TYR A 95 1.62 2.27 -8.73
N LEU A 96 1.16 2.28 -9.98
CA LEU A 96 -0.11 1.67 -10.35
C LEU A 96 0.17 0.35 -11.07
N LEU A 97 -0.43 -0.73 -10.59
CA LEU A 97 -0.37 -2.03 -11.25
C LEU A 97 -1.79 -2.52 -11.48
N ARG A 98 -2.14 -2.70 -12.75
CA ARG A 98 -3.44 -3.25 -13.13
C ARG A 98 -3.28 -4.72 -13.45
N ILE A 99 -4.12 -5.56 -12.82
CA ILE A 99 -4.13 -7.00 -13.05
C ILE A 99 -5.56 -7.44 -13.31
N HIS A 100 -5.72 -8.67 -13.81
CA HIS A 100 -7.05 -9.23 -14.01
C HIS A 100 -7.64 -9.67 -12.68
N SER A 101 -6.92 -10.51 -11.96
CA SER A 101 -7.32 -10.99 -10.63
C SER A 101 -6.11 -11.57 -9.92
N HIS A 102 -6.20 -11.64 -8.60
CA HIS A 102 -5.17 -12.27 -7.77
C HIS A 102 -5.77 -12.66 -6.43
N ASP A 103 -5.50 -13.87 -6.00
CA ASP A 103 -5.83 -14.32 -4.66
C ASP A 103 -4.65 -14.00 -3.74
N VAL A 104 -4.89 -13.19 -2.73
CA VAL A 104 -3.84 -12.77 -1.81
C VAL A 104 -3.38 -13.94 -0.96
N ASP A 105 -2.08 -14.22 -0.98
CA ASP A 105 -1.48 -15.26 -0.14
C ASP A 105 -1.15 -14.68 1.22
N ALA A 106 -2.13 -14.72 2.12
CA ALA A 106 -2.00 -14.20 3.48
C ALA A 106 -1.13 -15.09 4.37
N ASP A 107 -0.91 -16.34 3.95
CA ASP A 107 -0.09 -17.29 4.70
C ASP A 107 1.32 -17.42 4.14
N GLY A 108 1.68 -16.58 3.16
CA GLY A 108 2.99 -16.57 2.56
C GLY A 108 4.08 -16.06 3.50
N PRO A 109 5.35 -16.17 3.08
CA PRO A 109 6.47 -15.75 3.91
C PRO A 109 6.39 -14.28 4.35
N GLY A 110 5.83 -13.42 3.54
CA GLY A 110 5.70 -12.01 3.87
C GLY A 110 4.72 -11.70 4.98
N ALA A 111 3.72 -12.56 5.18
CA ALA A 111 2.72 -12.38 6.23
C ALA A 111 3.34 -12.39 7.63
N VAL A 112 4.47 -13.07 7.78
CA VAL A 112 5.18 -13.17 9.07
C VAL A 112 6.07 -11.96 9.29
N ALA A 113 6.47 -11.27 8.23
CA ALA A 113 7.41 -10.16 8.29
C ALA A 113 6.80 -8.87 8.82
N ASP A 114 5.48 -8.74 8.81
CA ASP A 114 4.81 -7.54 9.28
C ASP A 114 3.71 -7.90 10.28
N PRO A 115 4.04 -7.93 11.58
CA PRO A 115 3.07 -8.31 12.61
C PRO A 115 1.91 -7.31 12.77
N GLY A 116 2.06 -6.12 12.21
CA GLY A 116 0.98 -5.13 12.25
C GLY A 116 -0.15 -5.41 11.25
N ILE A 117 0.12 -6.24 10.23
CA ILE A 117 -0.87 -6.56 9.20
C ILE A 117 -1.63 -7.82 9.59
N THR A 118 -2.95 -7.73 9.67
CA THR A 118 -3.82 -8.84 10.12
C THR A 118 -4.91 -9.21 9.13
N GLY A 119 -4.99 -8.56 7.98
CA GLY A 119 -6.01 -8.88 6.99
C GLY A 119 -5.85 -8.10 5.72
N HIS A 120 -6.73 -8.37 4.78
CA HIS A 120 -6.75 -7.67 3.50
C HIS A 120 -8.18 -7.64 2.96
N ARG A 121 -8.42 -6.72 2.01
CA ARG A 121 -9.71 -6.61 1.33
C ARG A 121 -9.52 -5.89 0.00
N TRP A 122 -10.26 -6.33 -1.00
CA TRP A 122 -10.40 -5.61 -2.27
C TRP A 122 -11.54 -4.62 -2.14
N TRP A 123 -11.27 -3.35 -2.39
CA TRP A 123 -12.21 -2.25 -2.21
C TRP A 123 -12.65 -1.69 -3.55
N SER A 124 -13.95 -1.57 -3.77
CA SER A 124 -14.45 -0.81 -4.90
C SER A 124 -14.26 0.69 -4.64
N LEU A 125 -14.22 1.49 -5.71
CA LEU A 125 -14.10 2.94 -5.55
C LEU A 125 -15.25 3.55 -4.76
N PRO A 126 -16.54 3.17 -5.02
CA PRO A 126 -17.63 3.68 -4.20
C PRO A 126 -17.48 3.32 -2.72
N ALA A 127 -17.05 2.11 -2.41
CA ALA A 127 -16.85 1.69 -1.01
C ALA A 127 -15.77 2.54 -0.32
N LEU A 128 -14.68 2.84 -1.03
CA LEU A 128 -13.63 3.72 -0.51
C LEU A 128 -14.15 5.12 -0.22
N ALA A 129 -14.96 5.66 -1.14
CA ALA A 129 -15.48 7.01 -0.99
C ALA A 129 -16.44 7.14 0.18
N ASP A 130 -17.17 6.06 0.49
CA ASP A 130 -18.22 6.07 1.51
C ASP A 130 -17.78 5.59 2.89
N THR A 131 -16.61 4.95 3.01
CA THR A 131 -16.22 4.34 4.28
C THR A 131 -15.88 5.39 5.35
N ALA A 132 -16.29 5.11 6.58
CA ALA A 132 -15.86 5.86 7.74
C ALA A 132 -14.57 5.31 8.36
N GLU A 133 -14.09 4.18 7.86
CA GLU A 133 -12.83 3.59 8.34
C GLU A 133 -11.64 4.39 7.84
N VAL A 134 -10.54 4.33 8.59
CA VAL A 134 -9.33 5.06 8.26
C VAL A 134 -8.59 4.34 7.13
N VAL A 135 -8.31 5.07 6.06
CA VAL A 135 -7.59 4.58 4.89
C VAL A 135 -6.39 5.49 4.64
N TYR A 136 -5.23 4.90 4.43
CA TYR A 136 -4.02 5.65 4.05
C TYR A 136 -3.54 5.19 2.67
N PRO A 137 -3.17 6.12 1.78
CA PRO A 137 -3.21 7.57 1.98
C PRO A 137 -4.65 8.10 2.04
N ARG A 138 -4.86 9.20 2.75
CA ARG A 138 -6.18 9.80 2.90
C ARG A 138 -6.79 10.22 1.56
N GLU A 139 -5.93 10.56 0.61
CA GLU A 139 -6.33 11.01 -0.73
C GLU A 139 -6.51 9.87 -1.72
N LEU A 140 -6.49 8.60 -1.26
CA LEU A 140 -6.49 7.43 -2.15
C LEU A 140 -7.65 7.43 -3.15
N SER A 141 -8.86 7.72 -2.68
CA SER A 141 -10.05 7.73 -3.53
C SER A 141 -9.90 8.75 -4.66
N GLU A 142 -9.38 9.93 -4.34
CA GLU A 142 -9.15 10.99 -5.32
C GLU A 142 -8.06 10.60 -6.33
N VAL A 143 -6.96 10.02 -5.84
CA VAL A 143 -5.85 9.58 -6.69
C VAL A 143 -6.32 8.50 -7.66
N LEU A 144 -7.05 7.51 -7.18
CA LEU A 144 -7.57 6.44 -8.04
C LEU A 144 -8.58 6.96 -9.06
N GLY A 145 -9.44 7.88 -8.65
CA GLY A 145 -10.39 8.51 -9.58
C GLY A 145 -9.70 9.21 -10.72
N ARG A 146 -8.60 9.91 -10.43
CA ARG A 146 -7.80 10.59 -11.43
C ARG A 146 -7.08 9.60 -12.37
N LEU A 147 -6.49 8.54 -11.80
CA LEU A 147 -5.71 7.56 -12.56
C LEU A 147 -6.58 6.67 -13.43
N LEU A 148 -7.72 6.23 -12.91
CA LEU A 148 -8.61 5.33 -13.63
C LEU A 148 -9.54 6.06 -14.59
N GLY A 149 -9.80 7.34 -14.29
CA GLY A 149 -10.61 8.20 -15.12
C GLY A 149 -12.11 7.89 -15.06
N PRO A 150 -12.96 8.84 -15.45
CA PRO A 150 -14.42 8.64 -15.39
C PRO A 150 -14.92 7.65 -16.44
N GLY A 151 -14.17 7.39 -17.49
CA GLY A 151 -14.55 6.45 -18.53
C GLY A 151 -14.05 5.03 -18.31
N SER A 152 -13.51 4.72 -17.13
CA SER A 152 -12.88 3.42 -16.83
C SER A 152 -13.84 2.37 -16.31
N CYS A 153 -15.11 2.62 -16.34
CA CYS A 153 -16.12 1.65 -15.90
C CYS A 153 -16.49 0.67 -17.00
#